data_fb72146676da97e6761f9c636b18e91f
#
_entry.id   fb72146676da97e6761f9c636b18e91f
#
_cell.length_a   1.000
_cell.length_b   1.000
_cell.length_c   1.000
_cell.angle_alpha   90.00
_cell.angle_beta   90.00
_cell.angle_gamma   90.00
#
_symmetry.space_group_name_H-M   'P 1'
#
loop_
_entity.id
_entity.type
_entity.pdbx_description
1 polymer ?
#
loop_
_entity_poly.entity_id
_entity_poly.type
_entity_poly.pdbx_seq_one_letter_code
_entity_poly.pdbx_strand_id
1 'polypeptide(L)'
;IGVNTDPGSLVVCNGYKDESFIELALLAQKMGKRIFLVVEKLNELNLIAKMAKQLKVKPNIGIRIKLASSGSGKWEESGGDASKFGLTSSELLEALDFLEKKDMKDCLKLIHFHIGSQITKIRRIKNALREASQFFVQLNKMGFNIEFVDTGGGMGVDYDGTRSSSSESSVNYSIQEYVNDVVSTFVDVADKHGF
;
A
#
# COMPACT_ATOMS: atom_id res chain seq x y z
N ILE A 1 13.15 -15.18 2.08
CA ILE A 1 13.18 -13.93 1.28
C ILE A 1 14.06 -12.90 1.98
N GLY A 2 13.80 -12.52 3.21
CA GLY A 2 14.55 -11.48 3.91
C GLY A 2 16.06 -11.72 4.08
N VAL A 3 16.53 -12.97 3.97
CA VAL A 3 17.96 -13.31 4.14
C VAL A 3 18.81 -12.85 2.96
N ASN A 4 18.26 -12.92 1.75
CA ASN A 4 18.98 -12.65 0.50
C ASN A 4 18.72 -11.23 -0.06
N THR A 5 18.13 -10.33 0.72
CA THR A 5 17.98 -8.93 0.30
C THR A 5 19.21 -8.12 0.67
N ASP A 6 19.57 -7.15 -0.17
CA ASP A 6 20.66 -6.22 0.11
C ASP A 6 20.40 -5.43 1.40
N PRO A 7 21.45 -5.03 2.12
CA PRO A 7 21.31 -4.14 3.27
C PRO A 7 20.57 -2.86 2.89
N GLY A 8 19.52 -2.52 3.68
CA GLY A 8 18.71 -1.33 3.43
C GLY A 8 17.54 -1.50 2.45
N SER A 9 17.45 -2.62 1.73
CA SER A 9 16.30 -2.94 0.89
C SER A 9 15.02 -3.05 1.70
N LEU A 10 13.92 -2.53 1.15
CA LEU A 10 12.60 -2.66 1.74
C LEU A 10 12.04 -4.05 1.46
N VAL A 11 11.48 -4.68 2.49
CA VAL A 11 10.69 -5.90 2.37
C VAL A 11 9.26 -5.57 2.80
N VAL A 12 8.35 -5.49 1.84
CA VAL A 12 6.95 -5.17 2.07
C VAL A 12 6.15 -6.47 2.12
N CYS A 13 5.55 -6.74 3.29
CA CYS A 13 4.80 -7.95 3.56
C CYS A 13 3.31 -7.69 3.37
N ASN A 14 2.82 -7.90 2.15
CA ASN A 14 1.41 -7.83 1.77
C ASN A 14 0.68 -9.17 2.03
N GLY A 15 -0.63 -9.19 1.86
CA GLY A 15 -1.48 -10.36 2.08
C GLY A 15 -1.81 -10.62 3.55
N TYR A 16 -2.69 -11.60 3.80
CA TYR A 16 -3.06 -11.99 5.16
C TYR A 16 -1.90 -12.66 5.88
N LYS A 17 -1.74 -12.30 7.14
CA LYS A 17 -0.64 -12.76 7.98
C LYS A 17 -1.18 -13.42 9.24
N ASP A 18 -0.71 -14.62 9.52
CA ASP A 18 -0.89 -15.28 10.80
C ASP A 18 0.17 -14.86 11.82
N GLU A 19 0.04 -15.35 13.03
CA GLU A 19 0.94 -15.03 14.14
C GLU A 19 2.39 -15.45 13.83
N SER A 20 2.59 -16.63 13.22
CA SER A 20 3.91 -17.14 12.89
C SER A 20 4.61 -16.29 11.81
N PHE A 21 3.85 -15.84 10.80
CA PHE A 21 4.38 -14.94 9.79
C PHE A 21 4.83 -13.61 10.39
N ILE A 22 3.99 -13.02 11.26
CA ILE A 22 4.29 -11.75 11.95
C ILE A 22 5.53 -11.90 12.82
N GLU A 23 5.62 -12.99 13.58
CA GLU A 23 6.80 -13.30 14.41
C GLU A 23 8.09 -13.34 13.59
N LEU A 24 8.11 -14.12 12.50
CA LEU A 24 9.28 -14.23 11.63
C LEU A 24 9.66 -12.89 10.99
N ALA A 25 8.69 -12.08 10.58
CA ALA A 25 8.91 -10.78 10.01
C ALA A 25 9.55 -9.82 11.05
N LEU A 26 9.05 -9.81 12.28
CA LEU A 26 9.61 -8.98 13.36
C LEU A 26 11.01 -9.47 13.81
N LEU A 27 11.25 -10.78 13.80
CA LEU A 27 12.59 -11.31 14.04
C LEU A 27 13.58 -10.88 12.95
N ALA A 28 13.16 -10.93 11.67
CA ALA A 28 13.97 -10.43 10.57
C ALA A 28 14.26 -8.92 10.71
N GLN A 29 13.27 -8.14 11.17
CA GLN A 29 13.48 -6.72 11.48
C GLN A 29 14.48 -6.53 12.61
N LYS A 30 14.43 -7.35 13.66
CA LYS A 30 15.40 -7.34 14.77
C LYS A 30 16.81 -7.67 14.31
N MET A 31 16.95 -8.46 13.25
CA MET A 31 18.22 -8.76 12.58
C MET A 31 18.72 -7.65 11.64
N GLY A 32 18.08 -6.49 11.64
CA GLY A 32 18.49 -5.33 10.85
C GLY A 32 17.85 -5.26 9.44
N LYS A 33 16.89 -6.13 9.13
CA LYS A 33 16.15 -6.04 7.86
C LYS A 33 15.05 -4.97 7.95
N ARG A 34 14.82 -4.26 6.87
CA ARG A 34 13.81 -3.20 6.80
C ARG A 34 12.47 -3.76 6.35
N ILE A 35 11.75 -4.37 7.30
CA ILE A 35 10.48 -5.08 7.06
C ILE A 35 9.31 -4.14 7.33
N PHE A 36 8.31 -4.15 6.44
CA PHE A 36 7.01 -3.49 6.62
C PHE A 36 5.90 -4.54 6.64
N LEU A 37 5.13 -4.59 7.71
CA LEU A 37 3.94 -5.42 7.84
C LEU A 37 2.73 -4.61 7.36
N VAL A 38 2.21 -4.95 6.19
CA VAL A 38 1.05 -4.24 5.61
C VAL A 38 -0.24 -4.88 6.12
N VAL A 39 -1.00 -4.13 6.90
CA VAL A 39 -2.27 -4.55 7.47
C VAL A 39 -3.33 -4.64 6.38
N GLU A 40 -3.91 -5.82 6.23
CA GLU A 40 -4.99 -6.13 5.30
C GLU A 40 -6.35 -6.27 6.01
N LYS A 41 -6.32 -6.57 7.32
CA LYS A 41 -7.49 -6.70 8.20
C LYS A 41 -7.19 -6.12 9.58
N LEU A 42 -8.18 -5.52 10.23
CA LEU A 42 -8.03 -4.90 11.56
C LEU A 42 -7.46 -5.84 12.63
N ASN A 43 -7.82 -7.12 12.61
CA ASN A 43 -7.33 -8.08 13.61
C ASN A 43 -5.80 -8.28 13.54
N GLU A 44 -5.16 -8.04 12.40
CA GLU A 44 -3.70 -8.14 12.27
C GLU A 44 -2.97 -7.13 13.15
N LEU A 45 -3.55 -5.94 13.38
CA LEU A 45 -2.97 -4.94 14.29
C LEU A 45 -2.81 -5.48 15.73
N ASN A 46 -3.79 -6.23 16.22
CA ASN A 46 -3.71 -6.86 17.54
C ASN A 46 -2.56 -7.88 17.61
N LEU A 47 -2.41 -8.69 16.55
CA LEU A 47 -1.34 -9.68 16.45
C LEU A 47 0.03 -8.99 16.37
N ILE A 48 0.15 -7.96 15.55
CA ILE A 48 1.40 -7.18 15.41
C ILE A 48 1.76 -6.54 16.76
N ALA A 49 0.81 -5.88 17.44
CA ALA A 49 1.07 -5.24 18.72
C ALA A 49 1.48 -6.26 19.80
N LYS A 50 0.80 -7.42 19.85
CA LYS A 50 1.14 -8.53 20.76
C LYS A 50 2.56 -9.01 20.53
N MET A 51 2.90 -9.37 19.29
CA MET A 51 4.20 -9.93 18.95
C MET A 51 5.33 -8.89 19.08
N ALA A 52 5.08 -7.64 18.68
CA ALA A 52 6.03 -6.54 18.84
C ALA A 52 6.42 -6.34 20.33
N LYS A 53 5.43 -6.39 21.23
CA LYS A 53 5.66 -6.32 22.68
C LYS A 53 6.45 -7.51 23.20
N GLN A 54 6.13 -8.74 22.79
CA GLN A 54 6.82 -9.95 23.21
C GLN A 54 8.28 -9.96 22.76
N LEU A 55 8.54 -9.58 21.51
CA LEU A 55 9.87 -9.58 20.92
C LEU A 55 10.67 -8.31 21.25
N LYS A 56 10.03 -7.30 21.89
CA LYS A 56 10.62 -5.98 22.18
C LYS A 56 11.16 -5.31 20.88
N VAL A 57 10.35 -5.30 19.84
CA VAL A 57 10.65 -4.70 18.53
C VAL A 57 9.62 -3.63 18.25
N LYS A 58 10.05 -2.46 17.76
CA LYS A 58 9.15 -1.44 17.23
C LYS A 58 8.85 -1.78 15.77
N PRO A 59 7.61 -2.19 15.42
CA PRO A 59 7.30 -2.65 14.07
C PRO A 59 7.24 -1.48 13.08
N ASN A 60 7.62 -1.70 11.82
CA ASN A 60 7.20 -0.80 10.75
C ASN A 60 5.88 -1.34 10.17
N ILE A 61 4.86 -0.52 10.24
CA ILE A 61 3.50 -0.87 9.82
C ILE A 61 3.18 -0.14 8.52
N GLY A 62 2.61 -0.88 7.58
CA GLY A 62 1.86 -0.35 6.46
C GLY A 62 0.38 -0.61 6.64
N ILE A 63 -0.48 0.15 5.97
CA ILE A 63 -1.91 -0.14 5.87
C ILE A 63 -2.29 -0.19 4.41
N ARG A 64 -2.99 -1.26 4.00
CA ARG A 64 -3.64 -1.32 2.69
C ARG A 64 -4.99 -0.65 2.78
N ILE A 65 -5.16 0.40 1.97
CA ILE A 65 -6.42 1.14 1.85
C ILE A 65 -7.23 0.63 0.66
N LYS A 66 -8.55 0.52 0.83
CA LYS A 66 -9.50 0.34 -0.26
C LYS A 66 -9.78 1.68 -0.90
N LEU A 67 -9.59 1.77 -2.22
CA LEU A 67 -9.96 2.95 -2.98
C LEU A 67 -11.37 2.74 -3.57
N ALA A 68 -12.18 3.81 -3.58
CA ALA A 68 -13.49 3.79 -4.24
C ALA A 68 -13.35 3.75 -5.77
N SER A 69 -12.25 4.30 -6.31
CA SER A 69 -11.91 4.19 -7.72
C SER A 69 -11.55 2.74 -8.05
N SER A 70 -12.53 1.99 -8.56
CA SER A 70 -12.34 0.61 -9.00
C SER A 70 -11.53 0.57 -10.31
N GLY A 71 -10.52 -0.30 -10.35
CA GLY A 71 -10.00 -0.79 -11.61
C GLY A 71 -11.07 -1.68 -12.27
N SER A 72 -11.48 -1.41 -13.49
CA SER A 72 -12.28 -2.38 -14.24
C SER A 72 -11.34 -3.19 -15.13
N GLY A 73 -11.37 -4.48 -14.99
CA GLY A 73 -10.73 -5.48 -15.83
C GLY A 73 -11.43 -6.80 -15.59
N LYS A 74 -11.11 -7.87 -16.32
CA LYS A 74 -11.66 -9.23 -16.10
C LYS A 74 -11.57 -9.73 -14.65
N TRP A 75 -10.92 -9.01 -13.75
CA TRP A 75 -10.67 -9.31 -12.34
C TRP A 75 -11.14 -8.16 -11.42
N GLU A 76 -12.32 -7.60 -11.70
CA GLU A 76 -12.95 -6.51 -10.91
C GLU A 76 -13.07 -6.81 -9.41
N GLU A 77 -13.13 -8.09 -9.04
CA GLU A 77 -13.26 -8.53 -7.64
C GLU A 77 -12.02 -8.29 -6.76
N SER A 78 -10.88 -7.90 -7.33
CA SER A 78 -9.63 -7.68 -6.58
C SER A 78 -9.35 -6.23 -6.21
N GLY A 79 -10.17 -5.27 -6.68
CA GLY A 79 -10.02 -3.83 -6.41
C GLY A 79 -11.33 -3.18 -5.95
N GLY A 80 -11.24 -1.93 -5.46
CA GLY A 80 -12.39 -1.15 -5.01
C GLY A 80 -13.02 -1.66 -3.70
N ASP A 81 -14.24 -1.17 -3.39
CA ASP A 81 -14.96 -1.54 -2.14
C ASP A 81 -15.29 -3.03 -2.05
N ALA A 82 -15.44 -3.73 -3.18
CA ALA A 82 -15.67 -5.18 -3.22
C ALA A 82 -14.40 -6.01 -2.97
N SER A 83 -13.23 -5.37 -2.86
CA SER A 83 -11.98 -6.08 -2.58
C SER A 83 -12.05 -6.83 -1.25
N LYS A 84 -11.61 -8.10 -1.26
CA LYS A 84 -11.44 -8.91 -0.04
C LYS A 84 -10.31 -8.39 0.85
N PHE A 85 -9.45 -7.51 0.34
CA PHE A 85 -8.22 -7.06 0.95
C PHE A 85 -8.22 -5.56 1.19
N GLY A 86 -7.58 -5.16 2.27
CA GLY A 86 -7.43 -3.77 2.66
C GLY A 86 -8.58 -3.26 3.52
N LEU A 87 -8.35 -2.13 4.15
CA LEU A 87 -9.27 -1.48 5.07
C LEU A 87 -10.17 -0.49 4.32
N THR A 88 -11.44 -0.49 4.64
CA THR A 88 -12.38 0.59 4.30
C THR A 88 -12.01 1.87 5.05
N SER A 89 -12.60 3.00 4.68
CA SER A 89 -12.34 4.27 5.38
C SER A 89 -12.72 4.20 6.88
N SER A 90 -13.80 3.49 7.24
CA SER A 90 -14.17 3.28 8.63
C SER A 90 -13.18 2.40 9.38
N GLU A 91 -12.77 1.28 8.80
CA GLU A 91 -11.75 0.41 9.38
C GLU A 91 -10.39 1.10 9.49
N LEU A 92 -10.06 1.99 8.54
CA LEU A 92 -8.85 2.82 8.62
C LEU A 92 -8.90 3.71 9.86
N LEU A 93 -10.01 4.42 10.11
CA LEU A 93 -10.15 5.26 11.30
C LEU A 93 -10.04 4.45 12.59
N GLU A 94 -10.62 3.25 12.64
CA GLU A 94 -10.46 2.32 13.78
C GLU A 94 -9.00 1.90 13.96
N ALA A 95 -8.28 1.63 12.86
CA ALA A 95 -6.86 1.29 12.88
C ALA A 95 -6.01 2.45 13.43
N LEU A 96 -6.30 3.68 13.02
CA LEU A 96 -5.59 4.88 13.49
C LEU A 96 -5.82 5.10 14.99
N ASP A 97 -7.07 5.01 15.45
CA ASP A 97 -7.43 5.10 16.88
C ASP A 97 -6.73 4.01 17.71
N PHE A 98 -6.68 2.78 17.19
CA PHE A 98 -5.94 1.69 17.83
C PHE A 98 -4.46 2.01 17.97
N LEU A 99 -3.81 2.51 16.92
CA LEU A 99 -2.39 2.86 16.93
C LEU A 99 -2.09 4.00 17.92
N GLU A 100 -2.96 5.00 17.99
CA GLU A 100 -2.82 6.10 18.97
C GLU A 100 -2.97 5.59 20.41
N LYS A 101 -4.01 4.78 20.71
CA LYS A 101 -4.23 4.20 22.04
C LYS A 101 -3.11 3.26 22.51
N LYS A 102 -2.36 2.66 21.58
CA LYS A 102 -1.24 1.76 21.87
C LYS A 102 0.12 2.45 21.87
N ASP A 103 0.17 3.77 21.69
CA ASP A 103 1.42 4.54 21.53
C ASP A 103 2.30 4.00 20.38
N MET A 104 1.63 3.63 19.28
CA MET A 104 2.24 3.07 18.08
C MET A 104 2.03 3.95 16.84
N LYS A 105 1.64 5.20 17.03
CA LYS A 105 1.37 6.14 15.94
C LYS A 105 2.55 6.26 14.97
N ASP A 106 3.74 6.37 15.50
CA ASP A 106 5.01 6.49 14.76
C ASP A 106 5.50 5.17 14.14
N CYS A 107 4.77 4.07 14.35
CA CYS A 107 5.02 2.81 13.67
C CYS A 107 4.38 2.78 12.27
N LEU A 108 3.31 3.55 12.03
CA LEU A 108 2.65 3.63 10.73
C LEU A 108 3.45 4.55 9.79
N LYS A 109 4.04 3.96 8.77
CA LYS A 109 4.96 4.65 7.85
C LYS A 109 4.65 4.44 6.38
N LEU A 110 3.78 3.49 6.06
CA LEU A 110 3.50 3.10 4.69
C LEU A 110 1.99 2.98 4.46
N ILE A 111 1.54 3.54 3.34
CA ILE A 111 0.24 3.21 2.79
C ILE A 111 0.41 2.38 1.51
N HIS A 112 -0.44 1.40 1.34
CA HIS A 112 -0.49 0.54 0.17
C HIS A 112 -1.90 0.54 -0.43
N PHE A 113 -1.98 0.49 -1.73
CA PHE A 113 -3.22 0.21 -2.45
C PHE A 113 -2.96 -0.65 -3.68
N HIS A 114 -3.98 -1.35 -4.14
CA HIS A 114 -3.90 -2.17 -5.35
C HIS A 114 -5.23 -2.08 -6.08
N ILE A 115 -5.20 -1.65 -7.32
CA ILE A 115 -6.39 -1.37 -8.13
C ILE A 115 -6.77 -2.50 -9.10
N GLY A 116 -6.08 -3.63 -9.03
CA GLY A 116 -6.36 -4.80 -9.85
C GLY A 116 -5.19 -5.19 -10.76
N SER A 117 -5.48 -6.09 -11.69
CA SER A 117 -4.52 -6.61 -12.65
C SER A 117 -4.90 -6.23 -14.07
N GLN A 118 -3.94 -6.22 -14.99
CA GLN A 118 -4.12 -5.90 -16.40
C GLN A 118 -4.84 -4.55 -16.60
N ILE A 119 -4.29 -3.51 -15.97
CA ILE A 119 -4.83 -2.16 -16.06
C ILE A 119 -4.33 -1.54 -17.36
N THR A 120 -5.15 -1.53 -18.36
CA THR A 120 -4.79 -1.13 -19.72
C THR A 120 -4.88 0.37 -19.99
N LYS A 121 -5.58 1.11 -19.13
CA LYS A 121 -5.86 2.55 -19.33
C LYS A 121 -5.21 3.40 -18.25
N ILE A 122 -4.26 4.25 -18.63
CA ILE A 122 -3.56 5.17 -17.73
C ILE A 122 -4.50 6.05 -16.90
N ARG A 123 -5.66 6.42 -17.44
CA ARG A 123 -6.67 7.24 -16.72
C ARG A 123 -7.13 6.59 -15.40
N ARG A 124 -7.18 5.25 -15.34
CA ARG A 124 -7.58 4.54 -14.12
C ARG A 124 -6.49 4.65 -13.05
N ILE A 125 -5.24 4.53 -13.46
CA ILE A 125 -4.08 4.74 -12.58
C ILE A 125 -4.12 6.16 -12.04
N LYS A 126 -4.28 7.18 -12.89
CA LYS A 126 -4.38 8.58 -12.46
C LYS A 126 -5.50 8.84 -11.46
N ASN A 127 -6.67 8.22 -11.64
CA ASN A 127 -7.77 8.37 -10.70
C ASN A 127 -7.43 7.75 -9.34
N ALA A 128 -6.85 6.55 -9.33
CA ALA A 128 -6.43 5.88 -8.10
C ALA A 128 -5.32 6.67 -7.37
N LEU A 129 -4.33 7.19 -8.10
CA LEU A 129 -3.28 8.02 -7.53
C LEU A 129 -3.84 9.29 -6.89
N ARG A 130 -4.80 9.95 -7.58
CA ARG A 130 -5.46 11.14 -7.03
C ARG A 130 -6.22 10.84 -5.74
N GLU A 131 -6.91 9.71 -5.66
CA GLU A 131 -7.60 9.29 -4.45
C GLU A 131 -6.61 8.91 -3.35
N ALA A 132 -5.61 8.08 -3.65
CA ALA A 132 -4.58 7.67 -2.70
C ALA A 132 -3.80 8.87 -2.13
N SER A 133 -3.55 9.90 -2.94
CA SER A 133 -2.88 11.12 -2.48
C SER A 133 -3.69 11.89 -1.44
N GLN A 134 -5.02 11.80 -1.46
CA GLN A 134 -5.85 12.41 -0.40
C GLN A 134 -5.68 11.67 0.93
N PHE A 135 -5.60 10.33 0.92
CA PHE A 135 -5.27 9.57 2.13
C PHE A 135 -3.89 9.93 2.67
N PHE A 136 -2.89 10.03 1.80
CA PHE A 136 -1.55 10.48 2.18
C PHE A 136 -1.58 11.84 2.89
N VAL A 137 -2.27 12.83 2.32
CA VAL A 137 -2.41 14.17 2.91
C VAL A 137 -3.11 14.12 4.25
N GLN A 138 -4.25 13.42 4.34
CA GLN A 138 -5.04 13.39 5.58
C GLN A 138 -4.27 12.71 6.70
N LEU A 139 -3.61 11.59 6.45
CA LEU A 139 -2.81 10.89 7.45
C LEU A 139 -1.66 11.77 7.98
N ASN A 140 -0.95 12.46 7.09
CA ASN A 140 0.11 13.38 7.52
C ASN A 140 -0.45 14.58 8.30
N LYS A 141 -1.60 15.15 7.91
CA LYS A 141 -2.29 16.20 8.70
C LYS A 141 -2.75 15.73 10.08
N MET A 142 -3.11 14.46 10.22
CA MET A 142 -3.43 13.83 11.51
C MET A 142 -2.16 13.53 12.34
N GLY A 143 -0.97 13.83 11.81
CA GLY A 143 0.32 13.65 12.48
C GLY A 143 0.87 12.23 12.40
N PHE A 144 0.38 11.39 11.47
CA PHE A 144 1.05 10.16 11.08
C PHE A 144 2.13 10.51 10.06
N ASN A 145 3.34 10.07 10.30
CA ASN A 145 4.47 10.34 9.40
C ASN A 145 4.58 9.26 8.33
N ILE A 146 3.80 9.41 7.27
CA ILE A 146 3.83 8.46 6.14
C ILE A 146 5.05 8.74 5.27
N GLU A 147 5.98 7.81 5.27
CA GLU A 147 7.25 7.91 4.54
C GLU A 147 7.21 7.20 3.17
N PHE A 148 6.30 6.23 3.01
CA PHE A 148 6.25 5.38 1.82
C PHE A 148 4.84 5.24 1.28
N VAL A 149 4.73 5.25 -0.04
CA VAL A 149 3.51 4.90 -0.77
C VAL A 149 3.83 3.72 -1.70
N ASP A 150 3.22 2.58 -1.43
CA ASP A 150 3.26 1.40 -2.29
C ASP A 150 2.02 1.40 -3.18
N THR A 151 2.20 1.69 -4.45
CA THR A 151 1.12 1.81 -5.43
C THR A 151 0.63 0.45 -5.94
N GLY A 152 1.13 -0.63 -5.40
CA GLY A 152 0.83 -1.98 -5.86
C GLY A 152 1.42 -2.28 -7.24
N GLY A 153 0.79 -3.18 -7.93
CA GLY A 153 1.16 -3.58 -9.29
C GLY A 153 -0.04 -3.59 -10.22
N GLY A 154 -0.01 -4.48 -11.19
CA GLY A 154 -1.14 -4.69 -12.09
C GLY A 154 -1.10 -3.84 -13.35
N MET A 155 0.03 -3.26 -13.68
CA MET A 155 0.23 -2.64 -14.99
C MET A 155 -0.13 -3.64 -16.10
N GLY A 156 -0.76 -3.14 -17.15
CA GLY A 156 -1.18 -3.97 -18.26
C GLY A 156 0.00 -4.42 -19.12
N VAL A 157 -0.16 -5.58 -19.72
CA VAL A 157 0.69 -6.08 -20.79
C VAL A 157 -0.03 -5.87 -22.12
N ASP A 158 0.70 -5.39 -23.10
CA ASP A 158 0.18 -5.20 -24.46
C ASP A 158 0.26 -6.53 -25.23
N TYR A 159 -0.80 -7.33 -25.11
CA TYR A 159 -0.86 -8.67 -25.71
C TYR A 159 -1.08 -8.65 -27.23
N ASP A 160 -1.75 -7.62 -27.75
CA ASP A 160 -2.06 -7.51 -29.19
C ASP A 160 -1.12 -6.57 -29.94
N GLY A 161 -0.22 -5.88 -29.24
CA GLY A 161 0.80 -5.00 -29.81
C GLY A 161 0.25 -3.70 -30.43
N THR A 162 -1.06 -3.44 -30.29
CA THR A 162 -1.69 -2.29 -30.97
C THR A 162 -1.47 -0.95 -30.28
N ARG A 163 -1.11 -0.96 -29.00
CA ARG A 163 -1.04 0.22 -28.13
C ARG A 163 -2.28 1.10 -28.20
N SER A 164 -3.44 0.46 -28.33
CA SER A 164 -4.73 1.09 -28.54
C SER A 164 -5.52 1.21 -27.25
N SER A 165 -6.14 2.37 -27.02
CA SER A 165 -7.11 2.55 -25.94
C SER A 165 -8.45 1.81 -26.18
N SER A 166 -8.66 1.30 -27.38
CA SER A 166 -9.89 0.61 -27.79
C SER A 166 -9.89 -0.89 -27.46
N SER A 167 -8.72 -1.49 -27.22
CA SER A 167 -8.56 -2.90 -26.92
C SER A 167 -8.34 -3.12 -25.42
N GLU A 168 -9.02 -4.10 -24.84
CA GLU A 168 -8.74 -4.54 -23.46
C GLU A 168 -7.48 -5.41 -23.35
N SER A 169 -6.95 -5.84 -24.50
CA SER A 169 -5.70 -6.60 -24.59
C SER A 169 -4.49 -5.74 -24.92
N SER A 170 -4.67 -4.42 -24.96
CA SER A 170 -3.61 -3.46 -25.27
C SER A 170 -3.47 -2.40 -24.19
N VAL A 171 -2.27 -1.87 -24.03
CA VAL A 171 -1.91 -0.84 -23.05
C VAL A 171 -1.67 0.49 -23.75
N ASN A 172 -2.32 1.55 -23.30
CA ASN A 172 -2.19 2.88 -23.90
C ASN A 172 -1.16 3.79 -23.21
N TYR A 173 -0.25 3.24 -22.45
CA TYR A 173 0.81 3.98 -21.74
C TYR A 173 2.11 3.18 -21.65
N SER A 174 3.20 3.87 -21.47
CA SER A 174 4.52 3.31 -21.19
C SER A 174 4.79 3.22 -19.68
N ILE A 175 5.80 2.42 -19.30
CA ILE A 175 6.30 2.38 -17.91
C ILE A 175 6.76 3.78 -17.47
N GLN A 176 7.40 4.54 -18.38
CA GLN A 176 7.85 5.89 -18.05
C GLN A 176 6.69 6.85 -17.75
N GLU A 177 5.61 6.78 -18.52
CA GLU A 177 4.40 7.58 -18.25
C GLU A 177 3.77 7.19 -16.92
N TYR A 178 3.68 5.89 -16.62
CA TYR A 178 3.22 5.42 -15.32
C TYR A 178 4.05 6.00 -14.16
N VAL A 179 5.38 5.90 -14.24
CA VAL A 179 6.29 6.40 -13.20
C VAL A 179 6.17 7.92 -13.06
N ASN A 180 6.11 8.64 -14.17
CA ASN A 180 5.94 10.09 -14.16
C ASN A 180 4.63 10.50 -13.45
N ASP A 181 3.53 9.81 -13.75
CA ASP A 181 2.24 10.09 -13.11
C ASP A 181 2.25 9.78 -11.61
N VAL A 182 2.90 8.69 -11.20
CA VAL A 182 3.06 8.35 -9.78
C VAL A 182 3.86 9.43 -9.07
N VAL A 183 5.06 9.73 -9.56
CA VAL A 183 5.97 10.68 -8.91
C VAL A 183 5.37 12.07 -8.87
N SER A 184 4.89 12.61 -10.02
CA SER A 184 4.32 13.95 -10.07
C SER A 184 3.12 14.11 -9.14
N THR A 185 2.22 13.11 -9.05
CA THR A 185 1.05 13.19 -8.18
C THR A 185 1.43 13.39 -6.71
N PHE A 186 2.43 12.65 -6.21
CA PHE A 186 2.82 12.75 -4.80
C PHE A 186 3.73 13.93 -4.52
N VAL A 187 4.60 14.32 -5.46
CA VAL A 187 5.41 15.55 -5.36
C VAL A 187 4.51 16.78 -5.31
N ASP A 188 3.59 16.93 -6.28
CA ASP A 188 2.66 18.08 -6.33
C ASP A 188 1.83 18.22 -5.05
N VAL A 189 1.39 17.08 -4.50
CA VAL A 189 0.59 17.06 -3.27
C VAL A 189 1.45 17.38 -2.05
N ALA A 190 2.66 16.84 -1.96
CA ALA A 190 3.60 17.13 -0.87
C ALA A 190 3.96 18.62 -0.86
N ASP A 191 4.36 19.17 -1.99
CA ASP A 191 4.71 20.59 -2.13
C ASP A 191 3.54 21.50 -1.78
N LYS A 192 2.33 21.18 -2.25
CA LYS A 192 1.12 21.95 -1.96
C LYS A 192 0.77 22.00 -0.47
N HIS A 193 1.09 20.96 0.28
CA HIS A 193 0.75 20.85 1.69
C HIS A 193 1.94 21.01 2.64
N GLY A 194 3.15 21.21 2.12
CA GLY A 194 4.35 21.48 2.90
C GLY A 194 4.90 20.26 3.65
N PHE A 195 4.85 19.10 3.00
CA PHE A 195 5.41 17.84 3.54
C PHE A 195 6.80 17.56 3.00
#